data_83a17331c3d23ad5b61857d35e8790ad
#
_entry.id   83a17331c3d23ad5b61857d35e8790ad
#
_cell.length_a   1.000
_cell.length_b   1.000
_cell.length_c   1.000
_cell.angle_alpha   90.00
_cell.angle_beta   90.00
_cell.angle_gamma   90.00
#
_symmetry.space_group_name_H-M   'P 1'
#
loop_
_entity.id
_entity.type
_entity.pdbx_description
1 polymer ?
#
loop_
_entity_poly.entity_id
_entity_poly.type
_entity_poly.pdbx_seq_one_letter_code
_entity_poly.pdbx_strand_id
1 'polypeptide(L)'
;MAIDGVKIIDSDQGYDIYNEVVGRYRDGDHVSNIIKDILDAEKDYCQTDFFTEIYWTALAYSLWKIGHLTDDIRDKTVELIQKGADPFWMEIDPKALKQRQKVLEKLAVQLQTENPRPLKVPKAKANTQ
;
A
#
# COMPACT_ATOMS: atom_id res chain seq x y z
N MET A 1 -12.49 -4.21 12.11
CA MET A 1 -11.13 -4.15 11.53
C MET A 1 -10.11 -3.97 12.64
N ALA A 2 -9.03 -4.74 12.62
CA ALA A 2 -7.96 -4.60 13.62
C ALA A 2 -6.86 -3.67 13.11
N ILE A 3 -6.36 -2.83 14.00
CA ILE A 3 -5.24 -1.93 13.75
C ILE A 3 -4.16 -2.26 14.80
N ASP A 4 -3.10 -2.93 14.37
CA ASP A 4 -2.05 -3.42 15.26
C ASP A 4 -0.93 -2.41 15.47
N GLY A 5 -0.88 -1.37 14.66
CA GLY A 5 0.15 -0.34 14.75
C GLY A 5 -0.03 0.71 13.67
N VAL A 6 0.99 1.56 13.49
CA VAL A 6 0.93 2.73 12.59
C VAL A 6 1.69 2.52 11.27
N LYS A 7 2.34 1.39 11.10
CA LYS A 7 3.07 1.10 9.86
C LYS A 7 2.09 0.83 8.71
N ILE A 8 2.60 0.86 7.50
CA ILE A 8 1.77 0.85 6.28
C ILE A 8 0.85 -0.37 6.18
N ILE A 9 1.31 -1.54 6.60
CA ILE A 9 0.52 -2.78 6.51
C ILE A 9 0.15 -3.37 7.86
N ASP A 10 0.13 -2.55 8.93
CA ASP A 10 -0.21 -3.01 10.27
C ASP A 10 -1.72 -3.17 10.50
N SER A 11 -2.56 -2.66 9.62
CA SER A 11 -4.01 -2.85 9.70
C SER A 11 -4.43 -4.08 8.90
N ASP A 12 -5.59 -4.66 9.24
CA ASP A 12 -6.16 -5.77 8.46
C ASP A 12 -6.33 -5.38 6.99
N GLN A 13 -6.85 -4.18 6.75
CA GLN A 13 -7.10 -3.70 5.39
C GLN A 13 -5.79 -3.49 4.62
N GLY A 14 -4.80 -2.86 5.26
CA GLY A 14 -3.49 -2.66 4.64
C GLY A 14 -2.79 -3.99 4.36
N TYR A 15 -2.89 -4.92 5.28
CA TYR A 15 -2.30 -6.25 5.13
C TYR A 15 -2.99 -7.04 4.01
N ASP A 16 -4.33 -6.96 3.91
CA ASP A 16 -5.09 -7.63 2.86
C ASP A 16 -4.66 -7.13 1.47
N ILE A 17 -4.49 -5.83 1.31
CA ILE A 17 -4.03 -5.25 0.04
C ILE A 17 -2.61 -5.74 -0.29
N TYR A 18 -1.73 -5.73 0.70
CA TYR A 18 -0.36 -6.22 0.53
C TYR A 18 -0.35 -7.68 0.07
N ASN A 19 -1.12 -8.54 0.75
CA ASN A 19 -1.19 -9.95 0.40
C ASN A 19 -1.80 -10.17 -0.98
N GLU A 20 -2.80 -9.39 -1.36
CA GLU A 20 -3.41 -9.48 -2.68
C GLU A 20 -2.37 -9.14 -3.76
N VAL A 21 -1.64 -8.06 -3.60
CA VAL A 21 -0.62 -7.63 -4.57
C VAL A 21 0.53 -8.63 -4.63
N VAL A 22 1.17 -8.87 -3.48
CA VAL A 22 2.38 -9.69 -3.42
C VAL A 22 2.08 -11.17 -3.69
N GLY A 23 0.99 -11.67 -3.13
CA GLY A 23 0.58 -13.07 -3.31
C GLY A 23 0.27 -13.37 -4.77
N ARG A 24 -0.54 -12.54 -5.42
CA ARG A 24 -0.89 -12.72 -6.83
C ARG A 24 0.33 -12.57 -7.74
N TYR A 25 1.21 -11.61 -7.43
CA TYR A 25 2.44 -11.45 -8.19
C TYR A 25 3.31 -12.70 -8.12
N ARG A 26 3.46 -13.27 -6.91
CA ARG A 26 4.21 -14.51 -6.72
C ARG A 26 3.58 -15.70 -7.40
N ASP A 27 2.25 -15.68 -7.56
CA ASP A 27 1.51 -16.73 -8.26
C ASP A 27 1.58 -16.58 -9.78
N GLY A 28 2.21 -15.52 -10.27
CA GLY A 28 2.42 -15.32 -11.70
C GLY A 28 1.37 -14.48 -12.40
N ASP A 29 0.44 -13.86 -11.66
CA ASP A 29 -0.55 -12.96 -12.25
C ASP A 29 0.13 -11.73 -12.84
N HIS A 30 -0.44 -11.22 -13.93
CA HIS A 30 0.04 -9.98 -14.54
C HIS A 30 -0.24 -8.79 -13.60
N VAL A 31 0.75 -7.92 -13.43
CA VAL A 31 0.63 -6.74 -12.58
C VAL A 31 -0.55 -5.86 -13.00
N SER A 32 -0.76 -5.70 -14.31
CA SER A 32 -1.89 -4.90 -14.81
C SER A 32 -3.24 -5.42 -14.33
N ASN A 33 -3.41 -6.74 -14.25
CA ASN A 33 -4.65 -7.34 -13.75
C ASN A 33 -4.79 -7.17 -12.24
N ILE A 34 -3.69 -7.30 -11.51
CA ILE A 34 -3.67 -7.09 -10.05
C ILE A 34 -4.11 -5.65 -9.75
N ILE A 35 -3.49 -4.68 -10.41
CA ILE A 35 -3.80 -3.26 -10.22
C ILE A 35 -5.26 -2.98 -10.57
N LYS A 36 -5.72 -3.48 -11.71
CA LYS A 36 -7.10 -3.28 -12.16
C LYS A 36 -8.09 -3.76 -11.10
N ASP A 37 -7.90 -4.96 -10.59
CA ASP A 37 -8.83 -5.56 -9.64
C ASP A 37 -8.86 -4.78 -8.32
N ILE A 38 -7.70 -4.31 -7.86
CA ILE A 38 -7.64 -3.52 -6.62
C ILE A 38 -8.27 -2.15 -6.83
N LEU A 39 -8.06 -1.51 -7.98
CA LEU A 39 -8.69 -0.23 -8.28
C LEU A 39 -10.21 -0.38 -8.46
N ASP A 40 -10.67 -1.50 -9.02
CA ASP A 40 -12.11 -1.79 -9.13
C ASP A 40 -12.76 -1.93 -7.74
N ALA A 41 -11.99 -2.33 -6.74
CA ALA A 41 -12.47 -2.50 -5.37
C ALA A 41 -12.32 -1.22 -4.52
N GLU A 42 -11.88 -0.12 -5.09
CA GLU A 42 -11.60 1.13 -4.35
C GLU A 42 -12.80 1.58 -3.51
N LYS A 43 -14.00 1.53 -4.06
CA LYS A 43 -15.22 1.97 -3.36
C LYS A 43 -15.48 1.15 -2.10
N ASP A 44 -15.17 -0.13 -2.13
CA ASP A 44 -15.38 -1.02 -0.99
C ASP A 44 -14.39 -0.72 0.13
N TYR A 45 -13.16 -0.33 -0.22
CA TYR A 45 -12.14 0.00 0.76
C TYR A 45 -12.25 1.44 1.28
N CYS A 46 -12.51 2.38 0.40
CA CYS A 46 -12.37 3.83 0.66
C CYS A 46 -13.67 4.47 1.14
N GLN A 47 -14.26 3.94 2.22
CA GLN A 47 -15.52 4.43 2.75
C GLN A 47 -15.35 5.67 3.64
N THR A 48 -14.16 5.90 4.15
CA THR A 48 -13.81 7.08 4.94
C THR A 48 -12.44 7.59 4.51
N ASP A 49 -12.10 8.82 4.88
CA ASP A 49 -10.78 9.37 4.60
C ASP A 49 -9.68 8.56 5.27
N PHE A 50 -9.94 8.05 6.46
CA PHE A 50 -9.01 7.18 7.17
C PHE A 50 -8.70 5.92 6.36
N PHE A 51 -9.72 5.24 5.87
CA PHE A 51 -9.54 4.04 5.06
C PHE A 51 -8.94 4.35 3.69
N THR A 52 -9.24 5.50 3.13
CA THR A 52 -8.64 5.96 1.87
C THR A 52 -7.13 6.11 2.01
N GLU A 53 -6.67 6.68 3.12
CA GLU A 53 -5.22 6.77 3.41
C GLU A 53 -4.58 5.38 3.47
N ILE A 54 -5.20 4.44 4.20
CA ILE A 54 -4.70 3.08 4.33
C ILE A 54 -4.63 2.39 2.96
N TYR A 55 -5.69 2.53 2.17
CA TYR A 55 -5.81 1.89 0.86
C TYR A 55 -4.67 2.31 -0.08
N TRP A 56 -4.51 3.62 -0.30
CA TRP A 56 -3.52 4.13 -1.25
C TRP A 56 -2.09 3.88 -0.79
N THR A 57 -1.83 4.06 0.50
CA THR A 57 -0.47 3.85 1.02
C THR A 57 -0.09 2.37 0.98
N ALA A 58 -1.02 1.46 1.29
CA ALA A 58 -0.77 0.02 1.21
C ALA A 58 -0.58 -0.42 -0.24
N LEU A 59 -1.39 0.08 -1.17
CA LEU A 59 -1.27 -0.26 -2.58
C LEU A 59 0.07 0.22 -3.15
N ALA A 60 0.42 1.48 -2.93
CA ALA A 60 1.68 2.03 -3.43
C ALA A 60 2.89 1.30 -2.83
N TYR A 61 2.87 1.06 -1.52
CA TYR A 61 3.95 0.33 -0.86
C TYR A 61 4.11 -1.07 -1.43
N SER A 62 2.99 -1.79 -1.61
CA SER A 62 3.01 -3.16 -2.12
C SER A 62 3.56 -3.23 -3.54
N LEU A 63 3.14 -2.31 -4.41
CA LEU A 63 3.66 -2.22 -5.77
C LEU A 63 5.14 -1.85 -5.79
N TRP A 64 5.57 -0.98 -4.89
CA TRP A 64 6.99 -0.64 -4.74
C TRP A 64 7.80 -1.88 -4.36
N LYS A 65 7.26 -2.71 -3.45
CA LYS A 65 7.94 -3.93 -3.00
C LYS A 65 8.20 -4.91 -4.14
N ILE A 66 7.29 -5.01 -5.10
CA ILE A 66 7.47 -5.90 -6.25
C ILE A 66 8.14 -5.21 -7.45
N GLY A 67 8.48 -3.92 -7.31
CA GLY A 67 9.18 -3.19 -8.36
C GLY A 67 8.29 -2.72 -9.52
N HIS A 68 6.98 -2.60 -9.30
CA HIS A 68 6.02 -2.25 -10.35
C HIS A 68 5.11 -1.07 -9.99
N LEU A 69 5.60 -0.17 -9.14
CA LEU A 69 4.84 1.04 -8.80
C LEU A 69 4.70 1.92 -10.05
N THR A 70 3.46 2.31 -10.36
CA THR A 70 3.17 3.21 -11.49
C THR A 70 3.23 4.67 -11.03
N ASP A 71 3.47 5.58 -11.98
CA ASP A 71 3.60 7.00 -11.69
C ASP A 71 2.31 7.59 -11.14
N ASP A 72 1.17 7.20 -11.71
CA ASP A 72 -0.15 7.72 -11.28
C ASP A 72 -0.49 7.28 -9.86
N ILE A 73 -0.23 6.03 -9.49
CA ILE A 73 -0.49 5.54 -8.13
C ILE A 73 0.47 6.22 -7.14
N ARG A 74 1.75 6.34 -7.50
CA ARG A 74 2.72 7.06 -6.67
C ARG A 74 2.29 8.50 -6.42
N ASP A 75 1.93 9.21 -7.47
CA ASP A 75 1.58 10.63 -7.37
C ASP A 75 0.30 10.83 -6.56
N LYS A 76 -0.68 9.98 -6.73
CA LYS A 76 -1.91 9.99 -5.94
C LYS A 76 -1.62 9.78 -4.46
N THR A 77 -0.75 8.82 -4.16
CA THR A 77 -0.38 8.48 -2.77
C THR A 77 0.42 9.62 -2.13
N VAL A 78 1.38 10.18 -2.84
CA VAL A 78 2.18 11.31 -2.33
C VAL A 78 1.28 12.52 -2.07
N GLU A 79 0.33 12.79 -2.95
CA GLU A 79 -0.65 13.87 -2.74
C GLU A 79 -1.44 13.67 -1.46
N LEU A 80 -1.89 12.45 -1.18
CA LEU A 80 -2.58 12.14 0.07
C LEU A 80 -1.67 12.32 1.29
N ILE A 81 -0.42 11.89 1.18
CA ILE A 81 0.56 12.05 2.28
C ILE A 81 0.79 13.53 2.58
N GLN A 82 0.83 14.38 1.56
CA GLN A 82 1.03 15.81 1.73
C GLN A 82 -0.11 16.49 2.51
N LYS A 83 -1.30 15.90 2.51
CA LYS A 83 -2.42 16.40 3.32
C LYS A 83 -2.26 16.08 4.80
N GLY A 84 -1.31 15.20 5.16
CA GLY A 84 -1.08 14.78 6.53
C GLY A 84 -1.88 13.52 6.89
N ALA A 85 -1.46 12.87 7.99
CA ALA A 85 -2.15 11.69 8.49
C ALA A 85 -3.56 12.06 8.96
N ASP A 86 -4.51 11.16 8.75
CA ASP A 86 -5.91 11.40 9.12
C ASP A 86 -6.05 11.54 10.64
N PRO A 87 -6.80 12.54 11.12
CA PRO A 87 -6.98 12.74 12.56
C PRO A 87 -7.56 11.54 13.32
N PHE A 88 -8.20 10.61 12.63
CA PHE A 88 -8.75 9.41 13.25
C PHE A 88 -7.68 8.56 13.94
N TRP A 89 -6.40 8.69 13.56
CA TRP A 89 -5.32 7.98 14.23
C TRP A 89 -5.26 8.30 15.73
N MET A 90 -5.68 9.53 16.13
CA MET A 90 -5.74 9.90 17.54
C MET A 90 -6.79 9.11 18.32
N GLU A 91 -7.84 8.65 17.63
CA GLU A 91 -8.88 7.83 18.28
C GLU A 91 -8.37 6.44 18.62
N ILE A 92 -7.36 5.97 17.91
CA ILE A 92 -6.75 4.66 18.17
C ILE A 92 -5.78 4.76 19.35
N ASP A 93 -4.92 5.79 19.36
CA ASP A 93 -3.96 6.05 20.43
C ASP A 93 -3.53 7.52 20.33
N PRO A 94 -3.41 8.25 21.46
CA PRO A 94 -3.02 9.66 21.41
C PRO A 94 -1.70 9.93 20.69
N LYS A 95 -0.79 8.96 20.65
CA LYS A 95 0.50 9.10 19.97
C LYS A 95 0.47 8.63 18.52
N ALA A 96 -0.60 7.95 18.11
CA ALA A 96 -0.66 7.29 16.80
C ALA A 96 -0.61 8.28 15.65
N LEU A 97 -1.28 9.43 15.76
CA LEU A 97 -1.28 10.43 14.69
C LEU A 97 0.13 10.91 14.37
N LYS A 98 0.90 11.26 15.38
CA LYS A 98 2.27 11.75 15.20
C LYS A 98 3.19 10.65 14.65
N GLN A 99 3.04 9.44 15.16
CA GLN A 99 3.81 8.30 14.68
C GLN A 99 3.45 7.96 13.23
N ARG A 100 2.15 7.97 12.90
CA ARG A 100 1.69 7.72 11.53
C ARG A 100 2.21 8.78 10.57
N GLN A 101 2.22 10.04 11.00
CA GLN A 101 2.76 11.14 10.17
C GLN A 101 4.21 10.86 9.77
N LYS A 102 5.04 10.38 10.70
CA LYS A 102 6.42 10.02 10.41
C LYS A 102 6.53 8.85 9.44
N VAL A 103 5.67 7.85 9.60
CA VAL A 103 5.61 6.70 8.70
C VAL A 103 5.26 7.14 7.29
N LEU A 104 4.28 8.05 7.13
CA LEU A 104 3.87 8.56 5.84
C LEU A 104 4.98 9.38 5.17
N GLU A 105 5.67 10.22 5.91
CA GLU A 105 6.77 11.02 5.39
C GLU A 105 7.90 10.13 4.88
N LYS A 106 8.22 9.08 5.61
CA LYS A 106 9.23 8.10 5.21
C LYS A 106 8.80 7.36 3.95
N LEU A 107 7.52 6.99 3.87
CA LEU A 107 6.98 6.33 2.69
C LEU A 107 7.07 7.24 1.46
N ALA A 108 6.72 8.52 1.60
CA ALA A 108 6.77 9.45 0.48
C ALA A 108 8.18 9.53 -0.12
N VAL A 109 9.20 9.53 0.73
CA VAL A 109 10.61 9.51 0.27
C VAL A 109 10.92 8.19 -0.42
N GLN A 110 10.51 7.07 0.18
CA GLN A 110 10.74 5.73 -0.36
C GLN A 110 10.12 5.56 -1.75
N LEU A 111 8.92 6.08 -1.96
CA LEU A 111 8.22 5.95 -3.23
C LEU A 111 8.88 6.74 -4.37
N GLN A 112 9.75 7.70 -4.06
CA GLN A 112 10.49 8.46 -5.07
C GLN A 112 11.71 7.70 -5.58
N THR A 113 12.06 6.57 -4.96
CA THR A 113 13.21 5.76 -5.33
C THR A 113 12.75 4.42 -5.87
N GLU A 114 13.57 3.78 -6.70
CA GLU A 114 13.33 2.41 -7.10
C GLU A 114 13.73 1.48 -5.97
N ASN A 115 12.99 0.36 -5.83
CA ASN A 115 13.34 -0.66 -4.86
C ASN A 115 14.62 -1.38 -5.37
N PRO A 116 15.73 -1.34 -4.62
CA PRO A 116 16.98 -1.98 -5.06
C PRO A 116 16.90 -3.52 -5.07
N ARG A 117 15.93 -4.09 -4.34
CA ARG A 117 15.75 -5.55 -4.24
C ARG A 117 14.28 -5.92 -4.30
N PRO A 118 13.60 -5.72 -5.45
CA PRO A 118 12.19 -6.05 -5.55
C PRO A 118 11.95 -7.54 -5.38
N LEU A 119 10.79 -7.88 -4.82
CA LEU A 119 10.36 -9.26 -4.71
C LEU A 119 10.19 -9.86 -6.10
N LYS A 120 10.55 -11.13 -6.26
CA LYS A 120 10.52 -11.79 -7.57
C LYS A 120 9.55 -12.96 -7.58
N VAL A 121 9.04 -13.26 -8.77
CA VAL A 121 8.25 -14.46 -8.99
C VAL A 121 9.19 -15.66 -8.84
N PRO A 122 8.81 -16.72 -8.08
CA PRO A 122 9.62 -17.93 -8.00
C PRO A 122 9.85 -18.54 -9.38
N LYS A 123 11.04 -19.07 -9.62
CA LYS A 123 11.43 -19.63 -10.92
C LYS A 123 10.45 -20.69 -11.44
N ALA A 124 9.97 -21.56 -10.54
CA ALA A 124 9.03 -22.61 -10.92
C ALA A 124 7.73 -22.04 -11.49
N LYS A 125 7.23 -20.93 -10.93
CA LYS A 125 6.01 -20.28 -11.40
C LYS A 125 6.27 -19.45 -12.66
N ALA A 126 7.42 -18.80 -12.73
CA ALA A 126 7.78 -18.02 -13.91
C ALA A 126 7.89 -18.86 -15.17
N ASN A 127 8.26 -20.13 -15.04
CA ASN A 127 8.45 -21.06 -16.16
C ASN A 127 7.17 -21.79 -16.60
N THR A 128 6.06 -21.59 -15.90
CA THR A 128 4.79 -22.28 -16.20
C THR A 128 3.84 -21.46 -17.07
N GLN A 129 4.27 -20.35 -17.54
CA GLN A 129 3.45 -19.48 -18.38
C GLN A 129 3.42 -19.92 -19.83
#